data_71b0c2a35c456abe0a56ef5fde39d95d
#
_entry.id   71b0c2a35c456abe0a56ef5fde39d95d
#
_cell.length_a   1.000
_cell.length_b   1.000
_cell.length_c   1.000
_cell.angle_alpha   90.00
_cell.angle_beta   90.00
_cell.angle_gamma   90.00
#
_symmetry.space_group_name_H-M   'P 1'
#
loop_
_entity.id
_entity.type
_entity.pdbx_description
1 polymer ?
#
loop_
_entity_poly.entity_id
_entity_poly.type
_entity_poly.pdbx_seq_one_letter_code
_entity_poly.pdbx_strand_id
1 'polypeptide(L)'
;MPMMGSKVLAATPKQGASTVYFAKDINAENFLAIYDRLKKDGNLPDDGRLTGIKLHGDDVDTNRAMWEALLNHIPNSKFVECNYASIYPAGRGNTQGNIRAITAQGVDKNRLDILDRKNEFTEISIKGGKELKSLSAPTALLKEYGCVAVTANFRIPSFARFSGACKNVGIGLAEWARLKFMAQGSVSNFVSALNS
;
A
#
# COMPACT_ATOMS: atom_id res chain seq x y z
N MET A 1 11.91 35.46 4.52
CA MET A 1 10.83 35.19 3.56
C MET A 1 9.83 34.31 4.27
N PRO A 2 8.54 34.66 4.35
CA PRO A 2 7.55 33.76 4.94
C PRO A 2 7.41 32.56 4.01
N MET A 3 7.56 31.34 4.59
CA MET A 3 7.28 30.10 3.88
C MET A 3 5.81 30.11 3.45
N MET A 4 5.56 30.05 2.16
CA MET A 4 4.20 29.84 1.64
C MET A 4 3.76 28.46 2.06
N GLY A 5 2.87 28.39 3.04
CA GLY A 5 2.31 27.14 3.50
C GLY A 5 1.63 26.39 2.35
N SER A 6 1.90 25.10 2.28
CA SER A 6 1.30 24.19 1.31
C SER A 6 -0.21 24.22 1.42
N LYS A 7 -0.90 24.61 0.35
CA LYS A 7 -2.37 24.55 0.31
C LYS A 7 -2.82 23.16 -0.11
N VAL A 8 -3.24 22.35 0.86
CA VAL A 8 -4.01 21.15 0.59
C VAL A 8 -5.45 21.59 0.32
N LEU A 9 -5.94 21.37 -0.89
CA LEU A 9 -7.31 21.71 -1.29
C LEU A 9 -8.22 20.52 -0.99
N ALA A 10 -9.29 20.77 -0.24
CA ALA A 10 -10.40 19.85 -0.08
C ALA A 10 -11.64 20.48 -0.73
N ALA A 11 -12.33 19.74 -1.58
CA ALA A 11 -13.66 20.14 -2.05
C ALA A 11 -14.68 19.86 -0.93
N THR A 12 -15.62 20.77 -0.72
CA THR A 12 -16.75 20.53 0.20
C THR A 12 -17.58 19.37 -0.34
N PRO A 13 -17.70 18.23 0.36
CA PRO A 13 -18.43 17.09 -0.17
C PRO A 13 -19.92 17.40 -0.25
N LYS A 14 -20.56 17.06 -1.37
CA LYS A 14 -22.01 16.91 -1.43
C LYS A 14 -22.40 15.73 -0.53
N GLN A 15 -23.60 15.78 0.05
CA GLN A 15 -24.10 14.69 0.90
C GLN A 15 -23.94 13.33 0.18
N GLY A 16 -23.22 12.38 0.80
CA GLY A 16 -22.92 11.08 0.22
C GLY A 16 -21.66 10.98 -0.65
N ALA A 17 -20.93 12.08 -0.86
CA ALA A 17 -19.66 12.04 -1.61
C ALA A 17 -18.45 11.80 -0.69
N SER A 18 -17.51 11.01 -1.16
CA SER A 18 -16.21 10.82 -0.47
C SER A 18 -15.34 12.06 -0.57
N THR A 19 -14.66 12.41 0.52
CA THR A 19 -13.70 13.51 0.52
C THR A 19 -12.39 13.08 -0.12
N VAL A 20 -11.88 13.90 -1.03
CA VAL A 20 -10.57 13.72 -1.66
C VAL A 20 -9.71 14.94 -1.34
N TYR A 21 -8.49 14.70 -0.85
CA TYR A 21 -7.48 15.74 -0.62
C TYR A 21 -6.51 15.76 -1.78
N PHE A 22 -6.20 16.96 -2.26
CA PHE A 22 -5.33 17.18 -3.39
C PHE A 22 -4.25 18.21 -3.05
N ALA A 23 -3.01 17.92 -3.44
CA ALA A 23 -1.90 18.85 -3.43
C ALA A 23 -1.33 19.00 -4.85
N LYS A 24 -1.01 20.21 -5.26
CA LYS A 24 -0.54 20.50 -6.62
C LYS A 24 0.83 19.92 -6.90
N ASP A 25 1.72 20.00 -5.90
CA ASP A 25 3.12 19.62 -6.07
C ASP A 25 3.41 18.35 -5.27
N ILE A 26 4.18 17.45 -5.88
CA ILE A 26 4.64 16.21 -5.24
C ILE A 26 5.94 16.50 -4.49
N ASN A 27 5.85 16.61 -3.18
CA ASN A 27 6.98 16.77 -2.25
C ASN A 27 6.63 16.21 -0.88
N ALA A 28 7.64 16.08 0.00
CA ALA A 28 7.45 15.50 1.32
C ALA A 28 6.47 16.31 2.19
N GLU A 29 6.53 17.64 2.14
CA GLU A 29 5.65 18.52 2.92
C GLU A 29 4.17 18.29 2.57
N ASN A 30 3.83 18.33 1.29
CA ASN A 30 2.47 18.10 0.83
C ASN A 30 1.97 16.68 1.13
N PHE A 31 2.86 15.70 1.05
CA PHE A 31 2.55 14.31 1.35
C PHE A 31 2.19 14.12 2.84
N LEU A 32 2.97 14.72 3.73
CA LEU A 32 2.69 14.72 5.17
C LEU A 32 1.41 15.50 5.50
N ALA A 33 1.19 16.65 4.86
CA ALA A 33 -0.02 17.44 5.07
C ALA A 33 -1.30 16.68 4.69
N ILE A 34 -1.27 15.88 3.61
CA ILE A 34 -2.37 14.98 3.24
C ILE A 34 -2.55 13.88 4.28
N TYR A 35 -1.46 13.26 4.75
CA TYR A 35 -1.53 12.23 5.78
C TYR A 35 -2.15 12.77 7.08
N ASP A 36 -1.67 13.92 7.57
CA ASP A 36 -2.19 14.55 8.80
C ASP A 36 -3.67 14.92 8.67
N ARG A 37 -4.07 15.35 7.48
CA ARG A 37 -5.47 15.65 7.21
C ARG A 37 -6.34 14.40 7.25
N LEU A 38 -5.91 13.30 6.64
CA LEU A 38 -6.59 12.02 6.70
C LEU A 38 -6.71 11.51 8.15
N LYS A 39 -5.65 11.64 8.95
CA LYS A 39 -5.64 11.28 10.36
C LYS A 39 -6.62 12.14 11.15
N LYS A 40 -6.59 13.45 10.98
CA LYS A 40 -7.48 14.41 11.66
C LYS A 40 -8.96 14.13 11.37
N ASP A 41 -9.28 13.76 10.16
CA ASP A 41 -10.67 13.48 9.76
C ASP A 41 -11.15 12.06 10.17
N GLY A 42 -10.35 11.35 10.98
CA GLY A 42 -10.70 10.03 11.53
C GLY A 42 -10.58 8.87 10.54
N ASN A 43 -9.92 9.10 9.40
CA ASN A 43 -9.73 8.07 8.37
C ASN A 43 -8.55 7.13 8.65
N LEU A 44 -7.73 7.44 9.64
CA LEU A 44 -6.61 6.61 10.08
C LEU A 44 -6.78 6.30 11.57
N PRO A 45 -7.20 5.09 11.93
CA PRO A 45 -7.34 4.69 13.33
C PRO A 45 -5.97 4.71 14.02
N ASP A 46 -5.98 5.13 15.29
CA ASP A 46 -4.82 5.11 16.18
C ASP A 46 -5.18 4.26 17.39
N ASP A 47 -4.98 2.95 17.28
CA ASP A 47 -5.29 1.96 18.33
C ASP A 47 -4.03 1.46 19.06
N GLY A 48 -2.91 2.17 18.89
CA GLY A 48 -1.63 1.85 19.49
C GLY A 48 -0.84 0.73 18.79
N ARG A 49 -1.42 0.07 17.78
CA ARG A 49 -0.71 -0.91 16.96
C ARG A 49 0.19 -0.24 15.93
N LEU A 50 0.99 -1.04 15.22
CA LEU A 50 1.84 -0.54 14.14
C LEU A 50 1.01 0.07 13.00
N THR A 51 1.54 1.11 12.38
CA THR A 51 1.06 1.61 11.09
C THR A 51 1.91 1.02 9.97
N GLY A 52 1.27 0.28 9.07
CA GLY A 52 1.90 -0.19 7.85
C GLY A 52 1.94 0.92 6.79
N ILE A 53 3.08 1.15 6.17
CA ILE A 53 3.19 2.00 4.99
C ILE A 53 3.38 1.07 3.79
N LYS A 54 2.30 0.80 3.05
CA LYS A 54 2.36 -0.05 1.87
C LYS A 54 2.92 0.72 0.70
N LEU A 55 4.07 0.29 0.25
CA LEU A 55 4.73 0.80 -0.95
C LEU A 55 4.77 -0.28 -2.05
N HIS A 56 5.14 0.11 -3.23
CA HIS A 56 5.52 -0.84 -4.28
C HIS A 56 7.05 -0.93 -4.27
N GLY A 57 7.56 -2.11 -3.95
CA GLY A 57 8.99 -2.28 -3.70
C GLY A 57 9.93 -1.96 -4.86
N ASP A 58 9.40 -1.81 -6.10
CA ASP A 58 10.17 -1.36 -7.26
C ASP A 58 10.24 0.17 -7.40
N ASP A 59 9.54 0.90 -6.54
CA ASP A 59 9.37 2.36 -6.68
C ASP A 59 10.04 3.16 -5.56
N VAL A 60 10.77 2.51 -4.67
CA VAL A 60 11.37 3.14 -3.48
C VAL A 60 12.32 4.26 -3.87
N ASP A 61 13.23 4.00 -4.80
CA ASP A 61 14.21 5.00 -5.22
C ASP A 61 13.60 6.27 -5.82
N THR A 62 12.49 6.13 -6.53
CA THR A 62 11.85 7.24 -7.25
C THR A 62 11.30 8.30 -6.30
N ASN A 63 10.91 7.91 -5.07
CA ASN A 63 10.24 8.80 -4.12
C ASN A 63 10.82 8.68 -2.70
N ARG A 64 12.09 8.37 -2.58
CA ARG A 64 12.74 8.07 -1.30
C ARG A 64 12.50 9.12 -0.23
N ALA A 65 12.66 10.40 -0.56
CA ALA A 65 12.48 11.49 0.40
C ALA A 65 11.05 11.53 0.99
N MET A 66 10.03 11.19 0.21
CA MET A 66 8.64 11.14 0.69
C MET A 66 8.41 9.93 1.60
N TRP A 67 8.99 8.79 1.28
CA TRP A 67 8.88 7.57 2.10
C TRP A 67 9.58 7.75 3.45
N GLU A 68 10.80 8.29 3.44
CA GLU A 68 11.55 8.59 4.66
C GLU A 68 10.81 9.61 5.52
N ALA A 69 10.23 10.65 4.91
CA ALA A 69 9.45 11.65 5.62
C ALA A 69 8.23 11.02 6.33
N LEU A 70 7.46 10.16 5.64
CA LEU A 70 6.33 9.43 6.25
C LEU A 70 6.79 8.54 7.40
N LEU A 71 7.82 7.75 7.18
CA LEU A 71 8.33 6.81 8.17
C LEU A 71 8.83 7.51 9.43
N ASN A 72 9.43 8.70 9.28
CA ASN A 72 9.90 9.50 10.40
C ASN A 72 8.77 10.27 11.09
N HIS A 73 7.75 10.66 10.34
CA HIS A 73 6.59 11.40 10.86
C HIS A 73 5.59 10.52 11.62
N ILE A 74 5.48 9.25 11.24
CA ILE A 74 4.52 8.32 11.84
C ILE A 74 5.24 7.45 12.88
N PRO A 75 5.04 7.68 14.18
CA PRO A 75 5.57 6.80 15.22
C PRO A 75 5.08 5.37 15.01
N ASN A 76 5.88 4.38 15.38
CA ASN A 76 5.54 2.97 15.29
C ASN A 76 5.10 2.52 13.89
N SER A 77 5.71 3.09 12.83
CA SER A 77 5.44 2.67 11.46
C SER A 77 6.54 1.76 10.90
N LYS A 78 6.15 0.91 9.96
CA LYS A 78 7.07 0.12 9.13
C LYS A 78 6.59 0.14 7.69
N PHE A 79 7.52 0.06 6.76
CA PHE A 79 7.19 -0.33 5.41
C PHE A 79 6.72 -1.77 5.38
N VAL A 80 5.62 -2.02 4.71
CA VAL A 80 5.04 -3.35 4.58
C VAL A 80 4.97 -3.77 3.13
N GLU A 81 5.39 -5.00 2.89
CA GLU A 81 5.35 -5.66 1.59
C GLU A 81 5.05 -7.15 1.79
N CYS A 82 4.70 -7.85 0.72
CA CYS A 82 4.65 -9.32 0.68
C CYS A 82 5.60 -9.84 -0.37
N ASN A 83 5.92 -11.13 -0.31
CA ASN A 83 6.69 -11.79 -1.34
C ASN A 83 5.95 -11.74 -2.68
N TYR A 84 6.66 -11.57 -3.75
CA TYR A 84 6.11 -11.67 -5.10
C TYR A 84 5.95 -13.12 -5.51
N ALA A 85 5.29 -13.34 -6.63
CA ALA A 85 5.25 -14.66 -7.22
C ALA A 85 6.65 -15.17 -7.53
N SER A 86 6.88 -16.47 -7.38
CA SER A 86 8.20 -17.10 -7.55
C SER A 86 8.85 -16.87 -8.92
N ILE A 87 8.02 -16.60 -9.94
CA ILE A 87 8.47 -16.27 -11.30
C ILE A 87 8.92 -14.81 -11.46
N TYR A 88 8.72 -13.97 -10.43
CA TYR A 88 9.09 -12.56 -10.55
C TYR A 88 10.62 -12.39 -10.57
N PRO A 89 11.15 -11.53 -11.46
CA PRO A 89 12.61 -11.30 -11.56
C PRO A 89 13.21 -10.82 -10.25
N ALA A 90 14.53 -10.87 -10.15
CA ALA A 90 15.32 -10.37 -9.03
C ALA A 90 15.12 -11.10 -7.68
N GLY A 91 14.63 -12.35 -7.70
CA GLY A 91 14.54 -13.18 -6.49
C GLY A 91 13.54 -12.72 -5.45
N ARG A 92 12.59 -11.84 -5.82
CA ARG A 92 11.58 -11.27 -4.90
C ARG A 92 10.46 -12.25 -4.53
N GLY A 93 10.49 -13.47 -5.08
CA GLY A 93 9.56 -14.54 -4.74
C GLY A 93 9.80 -15.18 -3.37
N ASN A 94 10.81 -14.75 -2.62
CA ASN A 94 11.07 -15.19 -1.26
C ASN A 94 11.48 -14.03 -0.36
N THR A 95 11.31 -14.21 0.94
CA THR A 95 11.51 -13.17 1.95
C THR A 95 12.90 -12.56 1.92
N GLN A 96 13.96 -13.38 1.82
CA GLN A 96 15.34 -12.87 1.82
C GLN A 96 15.67 -12.10 0.55
N GLY A 97 15.21 -12.57 -0.59
CA GLY A 97 15.39 -11.88 -1.87
C GLY A 97 14.64 -10.55 -1.90
N ASN A 98 13.43 -10.54 -1.38
CA ASN A 98 12.62 -9.32 -1.30
C ASN A 98 13.24 -8.28 -0.36
N ILE A 99 13.69 -8.70 0.83
CA ILE A 99 14.42 -7.82 1.75
C ILE A 99 15.66 -7.24 1.06
N ARG A 100 16.49 -8.07 0.42
CA ARG A 100 17.69 -7.58 -0.28
C ARG A 100 17.35 -6.55 -1.36
N ALA A 101 16.33 -6.81 -2.16
CA ALA A 101 15.95 -5.90 -3.25
C ALA A 101 15.45 -4.54 -2.73
N ILE A 102 14.71 -4.52 -1.63
CA ILE A 102 14.18 -3.28 -1.04
C ILE A 102 15.27 -2.53 -0.27
N THR A 103 16.08 -3.23 0.51
CA THR A 103 17.18 -2.59 1.27
C THR A 103 18.29 -2.07 0.37
N ALA A 104 18.51 -2.67 -0.79
CA ALA A 104 19.44 -2.13 -1.80
C ALA A 104 19.02 -0.75 -2.31
N GLN A 105 17.74 -0.39 -2.22
CA GLN A 105 17.21 0.93 -2.53
C GLN A 105 17.31 1.91 -1.33
N GLY A 106 17.98 1.51 -0.24
CA GLY A 106 18.27 2.35 0.92
C GLY A 106 17.24 2.30 2.04
N VAL A 107 16.28 1.39 2.00
CA VAL A 107 15.35 1.16 3.11
C VAL A 107 16.07 0.47 4.27
N ASP A 108 15.93 1.01 5.49
CA ASP A 108 16.43 0.35 6.70
C ASP A 108 15.68 -0.97 6.91
N LYS A 109 16.45 -2.05 7.02
CA LYS A 109 15.91 -3.39 7.26
C LYS A 109 15.02 -3.46 8.52
N ASN A 110 15.36 -2.71 9.57
CA ASN A 110 14.59 -2.69 10.81
C ASN A 110 13.23 -2.01 10.68
N ARG A 111 13.07 -1.19 9.64
CA ARG A 111 11.84 -0.48 9.30
C ARG A 111 11.07 -1.14 8.14
N LEU A 112 11.46 -2.35 7.74
CA LEU A 112 10.82 -3.14 6.69
C LEU A 112 10.24 -4.42 7.28
N ASP A 113 9.00 -4.72 6.94
CA ASP A 113 8.34 -5.97 7.27
C ASP A 113 7.77 -6.66 6.01
N ILE A 114 8.17 -7.90 5.81
CA ILE A 114 7.59 -8.78 4.80
C ILE A 114 6.53 -9.61 5.50
N LEU A 115 5.27 -9.23 5.31
CA LEU A 115 4.12 -9.68 6.10
C LEU A 115 3.86 -11.18 6.02
N ASP A 116 4.18 -11.79 4.88
CA ASP A 116 4.02 -13.23 4.64
C ASP A 116 5.30 -14.05 4.89
N ARG A 117 6.27 -13.49 5.65
CA ARG A 117 7.56 -14.13 5.96
C ARG A 117 7.44 -15.50 6.62
N LYS A 118 6.34 -15.74 7.36
CA LYS A 118 6.07 -17.02 8.04
C LYS A 118 5.13 -17.93 7.27
N ASN A 119 4.66 -17.50 6.12
CA ASN A 119 3.64 -18.20 5.33
C ASN A 119 2.35 -18.49 6.13
N GLU A 120 1.97 -17.57 7.01
CA GLU A 120 0.75 -17.64 7.82
C GLU A 120 -0.29 -16.68 7.25
N PHE A 121 -1.48 -17.20 6.96
CA PHE A 121 -2.57 -16.43 6.38
C PHE A 121 -3.87 -16.65 7.15
N THR A 122 -4.70 -15.64 7.16
CA THR A 122 -6.04 -15.65 7.75
C THR A 122 -7.06 -15.27 6.69
N GLU A 123 -8.09 -16.08 6.55
CA GLU A 123 -9.19 -15.77 5.65
C GLU A 123 -10.10 -14.71 6.26
N ILE A 124 -10.39 -13.67 5.49
CA ILE A 124 -11.30 -12.58 5.83
C ILE A 124 -12.45 -12.53 4.84
N SER A 125 -13.67 -12.32 5.34
CA SER A 125 -14.85 -12.17 4.50
C SER A 125 -14.90 -10.78 3.86
N ILE A 126 -15.25 -10.73 2.58
CA ILE A 126 -15.45 -9.48 1.83
C ILE A 126 -16.93 -9.13 1.86
N LYS A 127 -17.28 -8.12 2.68
CA LYS A 127 -18.66 -7.65 2.79
C LYS A 127 -19.12 -7.02 1.47
N GLY A 128 -20.18 -7.59 0.89
CA GLY A 128 -20.71 -7.11 -0.39
C GLY A 128 -19.94 -7.59 -1.62
N GLY A 129 -18.94 -8.45 -1.46
CA GLY A 129 -18.18 -9.03 -2.57
C GLY A 129 -19.09 -9.79 -3.53
N LYS A 130 -18.99 -9.51 -4.83
CA LYS A 130 -19.78 -10.19 -5.88
C LYS A 130 -19.06 -11.45 -6.35
N GLU A 131 -17.87 -11.28 -6.89
CA GLU A 131 -17.03 -12.37 -7.41
C GLU A 131 -16.19 -13.04 -6.33
N LEU A 132 -15.59 -12.22 -5.45
CA LEU A 132 -14.83 -12.70 -4.31
C LEU A 132 -15.64 -12.55 -3.02
N LYS A 133 -15.82 -13.64 -2.30
CA LYS A 133 -16.54 -13.67 -1.02
C LYS A 133 -15.57 -13.60 0.17
N SER A 134 -14.33 -14.02 -0.03
CA SER A 134 -13.29 -13.98 0.98
C SER A 134 -11.91 -13.71 0.36
N LEU A 135 -10.97 -13.36 1.20
CA LEU A 135 -9.59 -13.06 0.85
C LEU A 135 -8.66 -13.63 1.92
N SER A 136 -7.58 -14.27 1.50
CA SER A 136 -6.52 -14.73 2.38
C SER A 136 -5.48 -13.63 2.55
N ALA A 137 -5.43 -13.02 3.74
CA ALA A 137 -4.50 -11.95 4.10
C ALA A 137 -3.40 -12.47 5.03
N PRO A 138 -2.17 -11.91 4.98
CA PRO A 138 -1.13 -12.27 5.92
C PRO A 138 -1.59 -12.07 7.36
N THR A 139 -1.45 -13.10 8.19
CA THR A 139 -1.86 -13.05 9.59
C THR A 139 -1.17 -11.92 10.37
N ALA A 140 0.11 -11.64 10.06
CA ALA A 140 0.86 -10.54 10.64
C ALA A 140 0.18 -9.18 10.40
N LEU A 141 -0.36 -8.95 9.19
CA LEU A 141 -1.09 -7.70 8.88
C LEU A 141 -2.26 -7.48 9.84
N LEU A 142 -3.04 -8.52 10.10
CA LEU A 142 -4.25 -8.42 10.91
C LEU A 142 -3.96 -8.30 12.42
N LYS A 143 -2.88 -8.93 12.89
CA LYS A 143 -2.52 -8.98 14.30
C LYS A 143 -1.65 -7.80 14.76
N GLU A 144 -0.67 -7.41 13.95
CA GLU A 144 0.38 -6.47 14.35
C GLU A 144 0.07 -5.02 13.94
N TYR A 145 -0.78 -4.82 12.91
CA TYR A 145 -1.06 -3.51 12.33
C TYR A 145 -2.50 -3.05 12.60
N GLY A 146 -2.65 -1.80 13.05
CA GLY A 146 -3.95 -1.16 13.27
C GLY A 146 -4.50 -0.54 11.99
N CYS A 147 -3.61 -0.03 11.14
CA CYS A 147 -3.97 0.51 9.83
C CYS A 147 -2.84 0.37 8.82
N VAL A 148 -3.17 0.59 7.56
CA VAL A 148 -2.20 0.66 6.46
C VAL A 148 -2.43 1.94 5.67
N ALA A 149 -1.40 2.79 5.65
CA ALA A 149 -1.33 3.91 4.70
C ALA A 149 -0.86 3.37 3.35
N VAL A 150 -1.75 3.35 2.38
CA VAL A 150 -1.43 2.86 1.04
C VAL A 150 -0.92 4.00 0.18
N THR A 151 0.31 3.88 -0.24
CA THR A 151 0.94 4.83 -1.15
C THR A 151 1.15 4.16 -2.50
N ALA A 152 0.76 4.80 -3.57
CA ALA A 152 0.83 4.23 -4.89
C ALA A 152 1.05 5.29 -5.97
N ASN A 153 1.94 4.99 -6.90
CA ASN A 153 2.06 5.76 -8.12
C ASN A 153 0.84 5.52 -9.02
N PHE A 154 0.32 6.58 -9.58
CA PHE A 154 -0.71 6.51 -10.60
C PHE A 154 -0.07 6.06 -11.92
N ARG A 155 -0.38 4.84 -12.38
CA ARG A 155 0.24 4.25 -13.57
C ARG A 155 -0.79 3.62 -14.49
N ILE A 156 -0.45 3.57 -15.78
CA ILE A 156 -1.16 2.82 -16.80
C ILE A 156 -0.23 1.73 -17.31
N PRO A 157 -0.13 0.57 -16.63
CA PRO A 157 0.71 -0.52 -17.11
C PRO A 157 0.11 -1.16 -18.36
N SER A 158 0.95 -1.76 -19.21
CA SER A 158 0.53 -2.38 -20.48
C SER A 158 -0.52 -3.49 -20.33
N PHE A 159 -0.56 -4.13 -19.17
CA PHE A 159 -1.45 -5.26 -18.87
C PHE A 159 -2.68 -4.88 -18.03
N ALA A 160 -2.79 -3.65 -17.55
CA ALA A 160 -3.94 -3.17 -16.79
C ALA A 160 -4.22 -1.72 -17.19
N ARG A 161 -5.50 -1.37 -17.41
CA ARG A 161 -5.89 -0.02 -17.82
C ARG A 161 -5.52 1.03 -16.78
N PHE A 162 -5.53 0.65 -15.51
CA PHE A 162 -5.21 1.52 -14.39
C PHE A 162 -4.54 0.74 -13.25
N SER A 163 -3.53 1.34 -12.65
CA SER A 163 -2.89 0.82 -11.45
C SER A 163 -2.70 1.94 -10.43
N GLY A 164 -3.15 1.70 -9.21
CA GLY A 164 -3.09 2.62 -8.10
C GLY A 164 -3.17 1.87 -6.78
N ALA A 165 -3.73 2.51 -5.75
CA ALA A 165 -3.81 1.97 -4.40
C ALA A 165 -4.54 0.63 -4.33
N CYS A 166 -5.69 0.48 -4.99
CA CYS A 166 -6.47 -0.77 -4.98
C CYS A 166 -5.67 -1.96 -5.49
N LYS A 167 -4.96 -1.81 -6.62
CA LYS A 167 -4.10 -2.88 -7.14
C LYS A 167 -2.92 -3.16 -6.20
N ASN A 168 -2.30 -2.12 -5.64
CA ASN A 168 -1.17 -2.27 -4.73
C ASN A 168 -1.54 -3.05 -3.46
N VAL A 169 -2.76 -2.87 -2.95
CA VAL A 169 -3.29 -3.66 -1.83
C VAL A 169 -3.74 -5.04 -2.31
N GLY A 170 -4.62 -5.11 -3.28
CA GLY A 170 -5.29 -6.34 -3.69
C GLY A 170 -4.34 -7.41 -4.20
N ILE A 171 -3.31 -7.03 -4.98
CA ILE A 171 -2.28 -7.98 -5.43
C ILE A 171 -1.15 -8.08 -4.40
N GLY A 172 -0.75 -6.96 -3.80
CA GLY A 172 0.44 -6.87 -2.96
C GLY A 172 0.26 -7.40 -1.55
N LEU A 173 -0.96 -7.52 -1.03
CA LEU A 173 -1.22 -8.01 0.34
C LEU A 173 -2.09 -9.26 0.39
N ALA A 174 -2.50 -9.83 -0.73
CA ALA A 174 -3.37 -10.99 -0.78
C ALA A 174 -2.65 -12.19 -1.40
N GLU A 175 -2.53 -13.28 -0.66
CA GLU A 175 -1.92 -14.52 -1.14
C GLU A 175 -2.68 -15.09 -2.34
N TRP A 176 -3.97 -15.23 -2.17
CA TRP A 176 -4.82 -15.86 -3.16
C TRP A 176 -4.90 -15.12 -4.49
N ALA A 177 -4.83 -13.80 -4.43
CA ALA A 177 -4.78 -12.94 -5.58
C ALA A 177 -3.53 -13.18 -6.44
N ARG A 178 -2.38 -13.42 -5.80
CA ARG A 178 -1.13 -13.75 -6.49
C ARG A 178 -1.22 -15.11 -7.17
N LEU A 179 -1.78 -16.11 -6.48
CA LEU A 179 -1.93 -17.46 -7.01
C LEU A 179 -2.93 -17.51 -8.17
N LYS A 180 -4.09 -16.85 -8.06
CA LYS A 180 -5.07 -16.78 -9.15
C LYS A 180 -4.61 -15.96 -10.35
N PHE A 181 -3.93 -14.86 -10.11
CA PHE A 181 -3.32 -14.10 -11.18
C PHE A 181 -2.40 -14.96 -12.04
N MET A 182 -1.64 -15.85 -11.39
CA MET A 182 -0.75 -16.77 -12.09
C MET A 182 -1.49 -17.92 -12.78
N ALA A 183 -2.59 -18.40 -12.19
CA ALA A 183 -3.35 -19.53 -12.74
C ALA A 183 -4.26 -19.14 -13.91
N GLN A 184 -4.75 -17.90 -13.97
CA GLN A 184 -5.73 -17.47 -14.97
C GLN A 184 -5.12 -16.80 -16.21
N GLY A 185 -3.81 -16.54 -16.23
CA GLY A 185 -3.12 -15.99 -17.40
C GLY A 185 -3.60 -14.60 -17.88
N SER A 186 -4.55 -13.98 -17.17
CA SER A 186 -5.16 -12.71 -17.56
C SER A 186 -5.34 -11.77 -16.36
N VAL A 187 -4.63 -10.66 -16.42
CA VAL A 187 -4.72 -9.57 -15.44
C VAL A 187 -6.10 -8.90 -15.46
N SER A 188 -6.75 -8.84 -16.64
CA SER A 188 -8.02 -8.13 -16.79
C SER A 188 -9.13 -8.79 -15.98
N ASN A 189 -9.20 -10.11 -15.97
CA ASN A 189 -10.18 -10.86 -15.19
C ASN A 189 -9.96 -10.69 -13.69
N PHE A 190 -8.70 -10.61 -13.26
CA PHE A 190 -8.34 -10.42 -11.87
C PHE A 190 -8.68 -9.01 -11.36
N VAL A 191 -8.32 -7.97 -12.12
CA VAL A 191 -8.65 -6.57 -11.77
C VAL A 191 -10.16 -6.35 -11.79
N SER A 192 -10.88 -6.98 -12.70
CA SER A 192 -12.35 -6.95 -12.72
C SER A 192 -12.95 -7.58 -11.46
N ALA A 193 -12.39 -8.69 -10.99
CA ALA A 193 -12.84 -9.34 -9.76
C ALA A 193 -12.53 -8.55 -8.48
N LEU A 194 -11.49 -7.75 -8.47
CA LEU A 194 -11.17 -6.86 -7.33
C LEU A 194 -12.05 -5.61 -7.27
N ASN A 195 -12.60 -5.17 -8.41
CA ASN A 195 -13.43 -3.97 -8.52
C ASN A 195 -14.93 -4.28 -8.44
N SER A 196 -15.32 -5.56 -8.38
CA SER A 196 -16.69 -6.02 -8.20
C SER A 196 -17.06 -6.22 -6.74
#